data_7dc5f16ef817cf633dea45265365f490
#
_entry.id   7dc5f16ef817cf633dea45265365f490
#
_cell.length_a   1.000
_cell.length_b   1.000
_cell.length_c   1.000
_cell.angle_alpha   90.00
_cell.angle_beta   90.00
_cell.angle_gamma   90.00
#
_symmetry.space_group_name_H-M   'P 1'
#
loop_
_entity.id
_entity.type
_entity.pdbx_description
1 polymer ?
#
loop_
_entity_poly.entity_id
_entity_poly.type
_entity_poly.pdbx_seq_one_letter_code
_entity_poly.pdbx_strand_id
1 'polypeptide(L)'
;MKYLLFDAANTLIYKPNLWERILKVLQDNGYKINETELKLRHKLLSEIINFPDTTSRGFYEEFNSELLMALGIIPNENLLKELFEACSYLPWQAFDDCEEIKKLGIKKAVVSNFNSSLQEKLEGLIGENIFDEYIVSEKENLRKPSLEFYVRALEKLNAKASEIIYIGDSLKLDVIPAKKLGIKALLIDRDNIYPSAKDRITNFSEIINYL
;
A
#
# COMPACT_ATOMS: atom_id res chain seq x y z
N MET A 1 12.77 18.54 9.97
CA MET A 1 12.43 17.31 9.25
C MET A 1 13.51 16.99 8.25
N LYS A 2 14.04 15.74 8.24
CA LYS A 2 15.12 15.35 7.34
C LYS A 2 14.60 14.52 6.17
N TYR A 3 13.65 13.62 6.43
CA TYR A 3 13.04 12.77 5.42
C TYR A 3 11.52 12.63 5.56
N LEU A 4 10.86 12.48 4.41
CA LEU A 4 9.53 11.88 4.29
C LEU A 4 9.69 10.46 3.76
N LEU A 5 9.15 9.48 4.48
CA LEU A 5 9.16 8.08 4.08
C LEU A 5 7.76 7.68 3.62
N PHE A 6 7.70 6.98 2.51
CA PHE A 6 6.44 6.55 1.92
C PHE A 6 6.40 5.02 1.76
N ASP A 7 5.27 4.42 2.08
CA ASP A 7 4.92 3.14 1.49
C ASP A 7 4.62 3.33 -0.02
N ALA A 8 4.54 2.24 -0.78
CA ALA A 8 4.32 2.30 -2.22
C ALA A 8 2.89 1.97 -2.65
N ALA A 9 2.43 0.73 -2.42
CA ALA A 9 1.14 0.26 -2.92
C ALA A 9 -0.04 0.89 -2.15
N ASN A 10 -1.03 1.41 -2.86
CA ASN A 10 -2.17 2.19 -2.33
C ASN A 10 -1.78 3.47 -1.57
N THR A 11 -0.49 3.78 -1.49
CA THR A 11 0.05 5.04 -0.99
C THR A 11 0.48 5.95 -2.14
N LEU A 12 1.49 5.54 -2.91
CA LEU A 12 2.04 6.26 -4.07
C LEU A 12 1.41 5.79 -5.39
N ILE A 13 1.19 4.48 -5.50
CA ILE A 13 0.71 3.82 -6.73
C ILE A 13 -0.44 2.87 -6.42
N TYR A 14 -1.32 2.67 -7.39
CA TYR A 14 -2.49 1.80 -7.29
C TYR A 14 -2.80 1.13 -8.63
N LYS A 15 -3.74 0.19 -8.61
CA LYS A 15 -4.27 -0.48 -9.81
C LYS A 15 -5.66 0.08 -10.12
N PRO A 16 -5.81 1.01 -11.08
CA PRO A 16 -7.07 1.76 -11.28
C PRO A 16 -8.26 0.87 -11.61
N ASN A 17 -8.04 -0.22 -12.34
CA ASN A 17 -9.12 -1.08 -12.82
C ASN A 17 -9.44 -2.26 -11.87
N LEU A 18 -8.79 -2.35 -10.70
CA LEU A 18 -8.92 -3.50 -9.81
C LEU A 18 -10.37 -3.71 -9.35
N TRP A 19 -10.97 -2.64 -8.85
CA TRP A 19 -12.32 -2.71 -8.26
C TRP A 19 -13.38 -3.01 -9.30
N GLU A 20 -13.32 -2.32 -10.44
CA GLU A 20 -14.21 -2.56 -11.58
C GLU A 20 -14.15 -4.02 -12.05
N ARG A 21 -12.93 -4.57 -12.17
CA ARG A 21 -12.74 -5.96 -12.62
C ARG A 21 -13.32 -6.98 -11.64
N ILE A 22 -13.07 -6.80 -10.34
CA ILE A 22 -13.64 -7.67 -9.31
C ILE A 22 -15.16 -7.58 -9.32
N LEU A 23 -15.72 -6.35 -9.30
CA LEU A 23 -17.17 -6.13 -9.29
C LEU A 23 -17.85 -6.72 -10.51
N LYS A 24 -17.22 -6.61 -11.69
CA LYS A 24 -17.76 -7.19 -12.90
C LYS A 24 -17.84 -8.73 -12.82
N VAL A 25 -16.79 -9.40 -12.37
CA VAL A 25 -16.81 -10.86 -12.19
C VAL A 25 -17.90 -11.25 -11.20
N LEU A 26 -18.03 -10.55 -10.08
CA LEU A 26 -19.06 -10.84 -9.08
C LEU A 26 -20.47 -10.63 -9.67
N GLN A 27 -20.68 -9.55 -10.40
CA GLN A 27 -21.97 -9.26 -11.05
C GLN A 27 -22.33 -10.30 -12.11
N ASP A 28 -21.38 -10.71 -12.96
CA ASP A 28 -21.58 -11.72 -13.99
C ASP A 28 -21.96 -13.10 -13.37
N ASN A 29 -21.53 -13.33 -12.13
CA ASN A 29 -21.89 -14.51 -11.32
C ASN A 29 -23.13 -14.29 -10.41
N GLY A 30 -23.88 -13.20 -10.60
CA GLY A 30 -25.16 -12.94 -9.91
C GLY A 30 -25.04 -12.27 -8.54
N TYR A 31 -23.85 -11.87 -8.10
CA TYR A 31 -23.64 -11.19 -6.83
C TYR A 31 -23.72 -9.66 -6.98
N LYS A 32 -24.44 -9.01 -6.06
CA LYS A 32 -24.57 -7.55 -6.03
C LYS A 32 -23.81 -6.99 -4.83
N ILE A 33 -22.57 -6.61 -5.04
CA ILE A 33 -21.71 -6.01 -4.03
C ILE A 33 -21.45 -4.55 -4.43
N ASN A 34 -21.50 -3.62 -3.48
CA ASN A 34 -21.10 -2.25 -3.74
C ASN A 34 -19.57 -2.07 -3.58
N GLU A 35 -19.03 -1.09 -4.26
CA GLU A 35 -17.58 -0.84 -4.29
C GLU A 35 -17.02 -0.50 -2.90
N THR A 36 -17.74 0.27 -2.10
CA THR A 36 -17.31 0.67 -0.75
C THR A 36 -17.16 -0.56 0.16
N GLU A 37 -18.11 -1.50 0.10
CA GLU A 37 -18.02 -2.74 0.86
C GLU A 37 -16.85 -3.61 0.38
N LEU A 38 -16.70 -3.75 -0.93
CA LEU A 38 -15.58 -4.49 -1.51
C LEU A 38 -14.23 -3.93 -1.05
N LYS A 39 -14.04 -2.62 -1.16
CA LYS A 39 -12.82 -1.93 -0.74
C LYS A 39 -12.55 -2.12 0.76
N LEU A 40 -13.59 -1.97 1.59
CA LEU A 40 -13.48 -2.19 3.04
C LEU A 40 -13.03 -3.62 3.36
N ARG A 41 -13.70 -4.63 2.80
CA ARG A 41 -13.37 -6.04 3.05
C ARG A 41 -11.97 -6.38 2.57
N HIS A 42 -11.63 -5.97 1.36
CA HIS A 42 -10.29 -6.16 0.79
C HIS A 42 -9.22 -5.51 1.68
N LYS A 43 -9.44 -4.27 2.12
CA LYS A 43 -8.48 -3.56 2.99
C LYS A 43 -8.28 -4.27 4.32
N LEU A 44 -9.37 -4.65 4.99
CA LEU A 44 -9.28 -5.36 6.28
C LEU A 44 -8.54 -6.71 6.13
N LEU A 45 -8.76 -7.43 5.04
CA LEU A 45 -8.03 -8.67 4.75
C LEU A 45 -6.54 -8.41 4.47
N SER A 46 -6.21 -7.36 3.73
CA SER A 46 -4.82 -7.01 3.46
C SER A 46 -4.04 -6.56 4.70
N GLU A 47 -4.72 -6.15 5.76
CA GLU A 47 -4.10 -5.91 7.08
C GLU A 47 -3.76 -7.22 7.82
N ILE A 48 -4.44 -8.33 7.50
CA ILE A 48 -4.29 -9.62 8.19
C ILE A 48 -3.38 -10.56 7.41
N ILE A 49 -3.61 -10.68 6.11
CA ILE A 49 -2.88 -11.59 5.23
C ILE A 49 -1.56 -10.96 4.79
N ASN A 50 -0.47 -11.69 4.99
CA ASN A 50 0.86 -11.22 4.61
C ASN A 50 1.09 -11.44 3.10
N PHE A 51 1.13 -10.36 2.34
CA PHE A 51 1.49 -10.42 0.92
C PHE A 51 2.98 -10.74 0.76
N PRO A 52 3.36 -11.75 -0.04
CA PRO A 52 4.75 -12.01 -0.36
C PRO A 52 5.31 -10.92 -1.30
N ASP A 53 6.64 -10.81 -1.39
CA ASP A 53 7.29 -9.83 -2.27
C ASP A 53 6.99 -10.09 -3.75
N THR A 54 6.84 -11.37 -4.10
CA THR A 54 6.36 -11.84 -5.40
C THR A 54 5.13 -12.71 -5.20
N THR A 55 3.99 -12.26 -5.68
CA THR A 55 2.72 -12.97 -5.57
C THR A 55 2.61 -14.06 -6.64
N SER A 56 2.02 -15.20 -6.25
CA SER A 56 1.73 -16.34 -7.14
C SER A 56 0.24 -16.47 -7.39
N ARG A 57 -0.14 -17.31 -8.36
CA ARG A 57 -1.53 -17.70 -8.58
C ARG A 57 -2.15 -18.32 -7.31
N GLY A 58 -1.45 -19.25 -6.66
CA GLY A 58 -1.96 -19.90 -5.44
C GLY A 58 -2.20 -18.91 -4.31
N PHE A 59 -1.31 -17.91 -4.14
CA PHE A 59 -1.53 -16.84 -3.17
C PHE A 59 -2.83 -16.06 -3.45
N TYR A 60 -3.08 -15.70 -4.71
CA TYR A 60 -4.30 -14.98 -5.06
C TYR A 60 -5.56 -15.85 -4.97
N GLU A 61 -5.47 -17.15 -5.23
CA GLU A 61 -6.58 -18.07 -5.00
C GLU A 61 -6.98 -18.13 -3.52
N GLU A 62 -6.00 -18.20 -2.62
CA GLU A 62 -6.25 -18.13 -1.17
C GLU A 62 -6.81 -16.76 -0.75
N PHE A 63 -6.19 -15.66 -1.17
CA PHE A 63 -6.66 -14.32 -0.84
C PHE A 63 -8.08 -14.05 -1.35
N ASN A 64 -8.37 -14.41 -2.59
CA ASN A 64 -9.69 -14.24 -3.19
C ASN A 64 -10.74 -15.13 -2.51
N SER A 65 -10.37 -16.35 -2.07
CA SER A 65 -11.25 -17.21 -1.28
C SER A 65 -11.67 -16.53 0.02
N GLU A 66 -10.71 -15.97 0.77
CA GLU A 66 -10.98 -15.22 1.99
C GLU A 66 -11.83 -13.95 1.72
N LEU A 67 -11.55 -13.24 0.61
CA LEU A 67 -12.33 -12.07 0.22
C LEU A 67 -13.78 -12.44 -0.10
N LEU A 68 -14.02 -13.51 -0.83
CA LEU A 68 -15.36 -14.00 -1.12
C LEU A 68 -16.11 -14.36 0.16
N MET A 69 -15.48 -15.10 1.08
CA MET A 69 -16.07 -15.43 2.37
C MET A 69 -16.38 -14.19 3.21
N ALA A 70 -15.48 -13.19 3.21
CA ALA A 70 -15.71 -11.92 3.88
C ALA A 70 -16.89 -11.12 3.29
N LEU A 71 -17.21 -11.34 2.01
CA LEU A 71 -18.39 -10.79 1.32
C LEU A 71 -19.65 -11.66 1.46
N GLY A 72 -19.58 -12.79 2.19
CA GLY A 72 -20.69 -13.73 2.37
C GLY A 72 -20.92 -14.64 1.15
N ILE A 73 -19.93 -14.80 0.29
CA ILE A 73 -19.99 -15.62 -0.92
C ILE A 73 -19.20 -16.91 -0.68
N ILE A 74 -19.80 -18.04 -1.02
CA ILE A 74 -19.12 -19.35 -0.94
C ILE A 74 -18.16 -19.48 -2.13
N PRO A 75 -16.85 -19.60 -1.90
CA PRO A 75 -15.87 -19.77 -2.96
C PRO A 75 -16.09 -21.05 -3.77
N ASN A 76 -15.87 -20.99 -5.07
CA ASN A 76 -15.79 -22.15 -5.94
C ASN A 76 -14.68 -21.96 -6.98
N GLU A 77 -14.20 -23.07 -7.54
CA GLU A 77 -13.05 -23.08 -8.45
C GLU A 77 -13.23 -22.15 -9.66
N ASN A 78 -14.42 -22.11 -10.23
CA ASN A 78 -14.70 -21.28 -11.41
C ASN A 78 -14.61 -19.79 -11.07
N LEU A 79 -15.25 -19.35 -9.98
CA LEU A 79 -15.24 -17.96 -9.54
C LEU A 79 -13.83 -17.50 -9.15
N LEU A 80 -13.05 -18.34 -8.46
CA LEU A 80 -11.65 -18.05 -8.12
C LEU A 80 -10.78 -17.89 -9.36
N LYS A 81 -10.97 -18.76 -10.36
CA LYS A 81 -10.29 -18.68 -11.65
C LYS A 81 -10.64 -17.38 -12.39
N GLU A 82 -11.92 -17.03 -12.49
CA GLU A 82 -12.36 -15.80 -13.15
C GLU A 82 -11.81 -14.55 -12.47
N LEU A 83 -11.81 -14.48 -11.13
CA LEU A 83 -11.22 -13.39 -10.37
C LEU A 83 -9.72 -13.28 -10.62
N PHE A 84 -9.00 -14.40 -10.62
CA PHE A 84 -7.58 -14.40 -10.91
C PHE A 84 -7.28 -13.89 -12.32
N GLU A 85 -8.00 -14.39 -13.33
CA GLU A 85 -7.81 -13.99 -14.73
C GLU A 85 -8.16 -12.51 -14.96
N ALA A 86 -9.24 -12.02 -14.35
CA ALA A 86 -9.66 -10.62 -14.47
C ALA A 86 -8.69 -9.63 -13.83
N CYS A 87 -8.01 -10.04 -12.74
CA CYS A 87 -7.13 -9.16 -11.96
C CYS A 87 -5.64 -9.38 -12.22
N SER A 88 -5.27 -10.37 -13.04
CA SER A 88 -3.88 -10.63 -13.41
C SER A 88 -3.32 -9.51 -14.29
N TYR A 89 -2.05 -9.16 -14.03
CA TYR A 89 -1.28 -8.21 -14.85
C TYR A 89 -1.91 -6.81 -15.03
N LEU A 90 -2.75 -6.37 -14.07
CA LEU A 90 -3.27 -5.01 -14.11
C LEU A 90 -2.14 -3.99 -14.01
N PRO A 91 -2.17 -2.94 -14.84
CA PRO A 91 -1.15 -1.90 -14.80
C PRO A 91 -1.22 -1.11 -13.50
N TRP A 92 -0.07 -0.63 -13.05
CA TRP A 92 0.03 0.33 -11.97
C TRP A 92 -0.09 1.75 -12.52
N GLN A 93 -0.64 2.65 -11.72
CA GLN A 93 -0.71 4.08 -11.96
C GLN A 93 -0.31 4.82 -10.69
N ALA A 94 0.36 5.96 -10.83
CA ALA A 94 0.60 6.87 -9.71
C ALA A 94 -0.69 7.60 -9.34
N PHE A 95 -0.86 7.92 -8.05
CA PHE A 95 -1.90 8.87 -7.66
C PHE A 95 -1.54 10.27 -8.14
N ASP A 96 -2.52 11.03 -8.60
CA ASP A 96 -2.30 12.38 -9.17
C ASP A 96 -1.65 13.34 -8.17
N ASP A 97 -1.92 13.17 -6.89
CA ASP A 97 -1.35 13.98 -5.81
C ASP A 97 0.12 13.68 -5.49
N CYS A 98 0.74 12.71 -6.18
CA CYS A 98 2.20 12.57 -6.17
C CYS A 98 2.91 13.84 -6.67
N GLU A 99 2.25 14.68 -7.46
CA GLU A 99 2.77 15.99 -7.85
C GLU A 99 2.99 16.92 -6.65
N GLU A 100 2.22 16.76 -5.57
CA GLU A 100 2.40 17.57 -4.36
C GLU A 100 3.69 17.21 -3.61
N ILE A 101 4.05 15.94 -3.55
CA ILE A 101 5.29 15.54 -2.88
C ILE A 101 6.54 15.98 -3.65
N LYS A 102 6.46 16.14 -4.97
CA LYS A 102 7.57 16.66 -5.78
C LYS A 102 7.94 18.10 -5.41
N LYS A 103 6.95 18.91 -5.03
CA LYS A 103 7.12 20.32 -4.67
C LYS A 103 7.80 20.51 -3.31
N LEU A 104 7.81 19.48 -2.46
CA LEU A 104 8.40 19.57 -1.12
C LEU A 104 9.93 19.46 -1.20
N GLY A 105 10.63 20.48 -0.71
CA GLY A 105 12.10 20.54 -0.66
C GLY A 105 12.74 19.65 0.41
N ILE A 106 12.06 18.57 0.84
CA ILE A 106 12.51 17.61 1.85
C ILE A 106 12.91 16.32 1.13
N LYS A 107 13.98 15.68 1.59
CA LYS A 107 14.40 14.37 1.09
C LYS A 107 13.29 13.34 1.25
N LYS A 108 13.19 12.43 0.30
CA LYS A 108 12.14 11.41 0.23
C LYS A 108 12.75 10.04 0.09
N ALA A 109 12.16 9.05 0.76
CA ALA A 109 12.53 7.66 0.57
C ALA A 109 11.29 6.77 0.54
N VAL A 110 11.42 5.60 -0.07
CA VAL A 110 10.36 4.58 -0.13
C VAL A 110 10.74 3.41 0.77
N VAL A 111 9.79 2.94 1.59
CA VAL A 111 9.96 1.77 2.47
C VAL A 111 8.76 0.85 2.25
N SER A 112 8.94 -0.22 1.49
CA SER A 112 7.80 -1.03 1.05
C SER A 112 8.09 -2.53 1.04
N ASN A 113 7.05 -3.32 1.34
CA ASN A 113 7.04 -4.75 1.07
C ASN A 113 6.76 -4.93 -0.44
N PHE A 114 7.82 -5.14 -1.20
CA PHE A 114 7.75 -5.28 -2.64
C PHE A 114 8.98 -6.03 -3.17
N ASN A 115 8.94 -6.44 -4.44
CA ASN A 115 10.12 -6.99 -5.11
C ASN A 115 11.06 -5.89 -5.64
N SER A 116 12.22 -6.29 -6.11
CA SER A 116 13.31 -5.40 -6.55
C SER A 116 12.98 -4.49 -7.75
N SER A 117 11.87 -4.73 -8.46
CA SER A 117 11.42 -3.88 -9.57
C SER A 117 10.75 -2.57 -9.13
N LEU A 118 10.56 -2.34 -7.81
CA LEU A 118 9.81 -1.19 -7.31
C LEU A 118 10.41 0.16 -7.75
N GLN A 119 11.73 0.28 -7.70
CA GLN A 119 12.42 1.52 -8.08
C GLN A 119 12.12 1.89 -9.53
N GLU A 120 12.40 0.99 -10.47
CA GLU A 120 12.14 1.21 -11.91
C GLU A 120 10.66 1.56 -12.16
N LYS A 121 9.75 0.88 -11.46
CA LYS A 121 8.32 1.13 -11.55
C LYS A 121 7.94 2.54 -11.07
N LEU A 122 8.45 2.99 -9.93
CA LEU A 122 8.14 4.32 -9.39
C LEU A 122 8.80 5.43 -10.22
N GLU A 123 10.02 5.24 -10.70
CA GLU A 123 10.70 6.17 -11.60
C GLU A 123 9.92 6.33 -12.91
N GLY A 124 9.40 5.23 -13.48
CA GLY A 124 8.58 5.28 -14.69
C GLY A 124 7.20 5.92 -14.51
N LEU A 125 6.60 5.83 -13.31
CA LEU A 125 5.25 6.32 -13.05
C LEU A 125 5.22 7.72 -12.42
N ILE A 126 6.21 8.07 -11.60
CA ILE A 126 6.23 9.32 -10.84
C ILE A 126 7.32 10.26 -11.38
N GLY A 127 8.46 9.70 -11.81
CA GLY A 127 9.60 10.44 -12.31
C GLY A 127 10.91 10.04 -11.65
N GLU A 128 12.00 10.23 -12.37
CA GLU A 128 13.35 9.98 -11.88
C GLU A 128 13.75 11.01 -10.82
N ASN A 129 14.63 10.60 -9.89
CA ASN A 129 15.22 11.46 -8.85
C ASN A 129 14.23 12.14 -7.89
N ILE A 130 12.99 11.59 -7.78
CA ILE A 130 12.00 12.06 -6.80
C ILE A 130 12.30 11.49 -5.41
N PHE A 131 12.80 10.26 -5.34
CA PHE A 131 13.16 9.59 -4.09
C PHE A 131 14.67 9.41 -4.00
N ASP A 132 15.26 9.78 -2.86
CA ASP A 132 16.69 9.67 -2.58
C ASP A 132 17.10 8.22 -2.26
N GLU A 133 16.18 7.37 -1.77
CA GLU A 133 16.46 5.98 -1.37
C GLU A 133 15.23 5.09 -1.52
N TYR A 134 15.47 3.81 -1.85
CA TYR A 134 14.46 2.76 -1.96
C TYR A 134 14.83 1.58 -1.05
N ILE A 135 14.06 1.39 0.01
CA ILE A 135 14.24 0.33 1.00
C ILE A 135 13.14 -0.70 0.78
N VAL A 136 13.49 -1.80 0.14
CA VAL A 136 12.55 -2.79 -0.39
C VAL A 136 12.78 -4.13 0.29
N SER A 137 11.71 -4.77 0.76
CA SER A 137 11.77 -5.99 1.56
C SER A 137 12.57 -7.12 0.91
N GLU A 138 12.41 -7.35 -0.39
CA GLU A 138 13.17 -8.39 -1.11
C GLU A 138 14.68 -8.13 -1.09
N LYS A 139 15.11 -6.85 -1.20
CA LYS A 139 16.55 -6.51 -1.18
C LYS A 139 17.14 -6.57 0.24
N GLU A 140 16.36 -6.24 1.25
CA GLU A 140 16.82 -6.17 2.64
C GLU A 140 16.69 -7.50 3.40
N ASN A 141 15.95 -8.49 2.86
CA ASN A 141 15.53 -9.71 3.56
C ASN A 141 14.82 -9.42 4.90
N LEU A 142 14.18 -8.28 4.98
CA LEU A 142 13.40 -7.77 6.11
C LEU A 142 12.11 -7.17 5.56
N ARG A 143 11.04 -7.23 6.34
CA ARG A 143 9.75 -6.73 5.85
C ARG A 143 8.89 -6.13 6.95
N LYS A 144 7.98 -5.23 6.57
CA LYS A 144 6.91 -4.73 7.46
C LYS A 144 6.02 -5.90 7.89
N PRO A 145 5.56 -5.94 9.15
CA PRO A 145 5.68 -4.94 10.21
C PRO A 145 6.89 -5.13 11.15
N SER A 146 7.93 -5.90 10.80
CA SER A 146 9.11 -6.07 11.66
C SER A 146 9.75 -4.71 11.96
N LEU A 147 10.01 -4.44 13.24
CA LEU A 147 10.72 -3.23 13.66
C LEU A 147 12.13 -3.16 13.09
N GLU A 148 12.77 -4.29 12.88
CA GLU A 148 14.10 -4.38 12.29
C GLU A 148 14.15 -3.77 10.88
N PHE A 149 13.08 -3.89 10.10
CA PHE A 149 13.01 -3.26 8.78
C PHE A 149 12.99 -1.73 8.86
N TYR A 150 12.28 -1.18 9.84
CA TYR A 150 12.28 0.27 10.08
C TYR A 150 13.61 0.78 10.66
N VAL A 151 14.25 0.00 11.56
CA VAL A 151 15.61 0.31 12.05
C VAL A 151 16.60 0.32 10.90
N ARG A 152 16.53 -0.67 10.00
CA ARG A 152 17.33 -0.71 8.77
C ARG A 152 17.12 0.53 7.90
N ALA A 153 15.87 1.00 7.79
CA ALA A 153 15.58 2.23 7.05
C ALA A 153 16.24 3.46 7.70
N LEU A 154 16.16 3.59 9.02
CA LEU A 154 16.82 4.68 9.76
C LEU A 154 18.34 4.66 9.57
N GLU A 155 18.98 3.49 9.65
CA GLU A 155 20.41 3.28 9.44
C GLU A 155 20.84 3.73 8.03
N LYS A 156 20.16 3.25 6.99
CA LYS A 156 20.47 3.60 5.59
C LYS A 156 20.35 5.09 5.31
N LEU A 157 19.34 5.73 5.90
CA LEU A 157 19.10 7.17 5.74
C LEU A 157 19.99 8.02 6.64
N ASN A 158 20.76 7.39 7.55
CA ASN A 158 21.50 8.08 8.59
C ASN A 158 20.64 9.16 9.27
N ALA A 159 19.46 8.77 9.74
CA ALA A 159 18.46 9.67 10.31
C ALA A 159 17.91 9.12 11.64
N LYS A 160 17.56 10.03 12.54
CA LYS A 160 16.87 9.69 13.79
C LYS A 160 15.36 9.59 13.54
N ALA A 161 14.67 8.78 14.34
CA ALA A 161 13.21 8.64 14.25
C ALA A 161 12.46 9.98 14.32
N SER A 162 12.94 10.90 15.19
CA SER A 162 12.35 12.24 15.34
C SER A 162 12.55 13.19 14.15
N GLU A 163 13.39 12.81 13.19
CA GLU A 163 13.67 13.59 11.98
C GLU A 163 12.83 13.12 10.78
N ILE A 164 11.94 12.14 10.98
CA ILE A 164 11.19 11.46 9.92
C ILE A 164 9.69 11.60 10.13
N ILE A 165 8.96 11.78 9.02
CA ILE A 165 7.53 11.48 8.93
C ILE A 165 7.37 10.28 7.98
N TYR A 166 6.70 9.24 8.45
CA TYR A 166 6.32 8.08 7.66
C TYR A 166 4.88 8.23 7.18
N ILE A 167 4.60 7.94 5.91
CA ILE A 167 3.27 7.99 5.31
C ILE A 167 2.98 6.63 4.68
N GLY A 168 1.89 6.00 5.08
CA GLY A 168 1.45 4.72 4.53
C GLY A 168 -0.03 4.48 4.74
N ASP A 169 -0.60 3.54 4.00
CA ASP A 169 -2.05 3.26 3.99
C ASP A 169 -2.47 2.21 5.03
N SER A 170 -1.53 1.54 5.68
CA SER A 170 -1.78 0.43 6.61
C SER A 170 -1.53 0.80 8.07
N LEU A 171 -2.52 0.56 8.93
CA LEU A 171 -2.31 0.70 10.37
C LEU A 171 -1.28 -0.33 10.88
N LYS A 172 -1.40 -1.59 10.46
CA LYS A 172 -0.57 -2.69 10.93
C LYS A 172 0.85 -2.66 10.37
N LEU A 173 0.95 -2.40 9.05
CA LEU A 173 2.24 -2.47 8.36
C LEU A 173 3.03 -1.16 8.45
N ASP A 174 2.36 0.00 8.59
CA ASP A 174 2.99 1.31 8.47
C ASP A 174 2.94 2.10 9.78
N VAL A 175 1.75 2.44 10.24
CA VAL A 175 1.56 3.42 11.32
C VAL A 175 2.03 2.88 12.67
N ILE A 176 1.58 1.68 13.03
CA ILE A 176 1.90 1.10 14.34
C ILE A 176 3.39 0.85 14.53
N PRO A 177 4.11 0.16 13.61
CA PRO A 177 5.53 -0.09 13.80
C PRO A 177 6.38 1.19 13.73
N ALA A 178 6.05 2.15 12.87
CA ALA A 178 6.74 3.43 12.83
C ALA A 178 6.60 4.19 14.17
N LYS A 179 5.39 4.29 14.71
CA LYS A 179 5.15 4.93 16.03
C LYS A 179 5.85 4.22 17.19
N LYS A 180 5.97 2.90 17.15
CA LYS A 180 6.73 2.14 18.18
C LYS A 180 8.20 2.53 18.25
N LEU A 181 8.77 2.99 17.16
CA LEU A 181 10.16 3.48 17.08
C LEU A 181 10.28 5.00 17.30
N GLY A 182 9.19 5.69 17.63
CA GLY A 182 9.18 7.14 17.82
C GLY A 182 9.16 7.93 16.50
N ILE A 183 8.90 7.29 15.37
CA ILE A 183 8.71 7.97 14.08
C ILE A 183 7.30 8.57 14.06
N LYS A 184 7.16 9.83 13.67
CA LYS A 184 5.86 10.44 13.38
C LYS A 184 5.26 9.74 12.16
N ALA A 185 4.07 9.17 12.29
CA ALA A 185 3.43 8.41 11.22
C ALA A 185 2.04 8.95 10.90
N LEU A 186 1.77 9.14 9.61
CA LEU A 186 0.49 9.57 9.06
C LEU A 186 -0.15 8.40 8.31
N LEU A 187 -1.41 8.14 8.62
CA LEU A 187 -2.23 7.22 7.83
C LEU A 187 -2.78 7.95 6.61
N ILE A 188 -2.44 7.51 5.40
CA ILE A 188 -3.13 7.98 4.21
C ILE A 188 -4.34 7.06 3.95
N ASP A 189 -5.54 7.62 4.10
CA ASP A 189 -6.81 6.90 4.01
C ASP A 189 -7.69 7.51 2.91
N ARG A 190 -7.36 7.18 1.67
CA ARG A 190 -7.98 7.74 0.47
C ARG A 190 -9.44 7.37 0.31
N ASP A 191 -9.82 6.18 0.76
CA ASP A 191 -11.18 5.63 0.64
C ASP A 191 -12.04 5.83 1.91
N ASN A 192 -11.54 6.61 2.90
CA ASN A 192 -12.24 6.88 4.17
C ASN A 192 -12.66 5.62 4.94
N ILE A 193 -11.76 4.63 4.98
CA ILE A 193 -11.98 3.36 5.69
C ILE A 193 -11.81 3.51 7.20
N TYR A 194 -10.92 4.41 7.62
CA TYR A 194 -10.56 4.63 9.03
C TYR A 194 -10.89 6.06 9.51
N PRO A 195 -12.16 6.50 9.46
CA PRO A 195 -12.53 7.89 9.74
C PRO A 195 -12.20 8.34 11.17
N SER A 196 -12.05 7.41 12.11
CA SER A 196 -11.69 7.68 13.51
C SER A 196 -10.19 7.70 13.77
N ALA A 197 -9.34 7.42 12.76
CA ALA A 197 -7.90 7.42 12.94
C ALA A 197 -7.37 8.84 13.19
N LYS A 198 -6.50 8.96 14.21
CA LYS A 198 -5.73 10.19 14.45
C LYS A 198 -4.54 10.24 13.49
N ASP A 199 -3.99 11.43 13.25
CA ASP A 199 -2.87 11.62 12.32
C ASP A 199 -3.17 11.01 10.93
N ARG A 200 -4.33 11.31 10.40
CA ARG A 200 -4.86 10.83 9.13
C ARG A 200 -4.87 11.95 8.10
N ILE A 201 -4.48 11.61 6.88
CA ILE A 201 -4.61 12.44 5.68
C ILE A 201 -5.38 11.67 4.60
N THR A 202 -5.99 12.37 3.68
CA THR A 202 -6.70 11.76 2.53
C THR A 202 -5.96 11.95 1.22
N ASN A 203 -5.04 12.92 1.18
CA ASN A 203 -4.19 13.21 0.04
C ASN A 203 -2.87 13.86 0.50
N PHE A 204 -1.89 13.92 -0.40
CA PHE A 204 -0.56 14.42 -0.05
C PHE A 204 -0.46 15.93 0.14
N SER A 205 -1.41 16.74 -0.34
CA SER A 205 -1.39 18.19 -0.07
C SER A 205 -1.50 18.50 1.42
N GLU A 206 -2.08 17.60 2.19
CA GLU A 206 -2.23 17.76 3.63
C GLU A 206 -0.94 17.57 4.43
N ILE A 207 0.12 16.98 3.84
CA ILE A 207 1.42 16.76 4.51
C ILE A 207 1.99 18.06 5.05
N ILE A 208 1.77 19.17 4.35
CA ILE A 208 2.28 20.49 4.76
C ILE A 208 1.84 20.89 6.19
N ASN A 209 0.70 20.41 6.65
CA ASN A 209 0.18 20.69 7.98
C ASN A 209 0.95 19.97 9.10
N TYR A 210 1.86 19.07 8.75
CA TYR A 210 2.60 18.21 9.68
C TYR A 210 4.11 18.45 9.67
N LEU A 211 4.62 19.32 8.77
CA LEU A 211 6.04 19.65 8.59
C LEU A 211 6.64 20.59 9.65
#